data_566eec4153463089d719d6a0c7a077fd
#
_entry.id   566eec4153463089d719d6a0c7a077fd
#
_cell.length_a   1.000
_cell.length_b   1.000
_cell.length_c   1.000
_cell.angle_alpha   90.00
_cell.angle_beta   90.00
_cell.angle_gamma   90.00
#
_symmetry.space_group_name_H-M   'P 1'
#
loop_
_entity.id
_entity.type
_entity.pdbx_description
1 polymer ?
#
loop_
_entity_poly.entity_id
_entity_poly.type
_entity_poly.pdbx_seq_one_letter_code
_entity_poly.pdbx_strand_id
1 'polypeptide(L)'
;MLKIGCHLSSAKGYLAMGREAVKIGANTFQFFTRNPRGGKAKPLNLEDMTAYGSFAQEQGLFPILAHAPYTLNPCAADENLRTFARETMADDLARLEHIPGCMYNFHPGSHVKQGVETGIARIAEHLNAILTPTLSTTVLLETMAGKGSEVGRNFQELRAILDRVELSDKLG
;
A
#
# COMPACT_ATOMS: atom_id res chain seq x y z
N MET A 1 -7.23 -20.18 -8.72
CA MET A 1 -6.06 -20.82 -8.06
C MET A 1 -5.73 -20.00 -6.82
N LEU A 2 -5.43 -20.64 -5.68
CA LEU A 2 -5.02 -19.95 -4.46
C LEU A 2 -3.68 -19.24 -4.68
N LYS A 3 -3.58 -17.97 -4.23
CA LYS A 3 -2.35 -17.18 -4.27
C LYS A 3 -1.61 -17.35 -2.94
N ILE A 4 -0.39 -17.87 -3.01
CA ILE A 4 0.44 -18.13 -1.83
C ILE A 4 1.84 -17.59 -2.11
N GLY A 5 2.37 -16.83 -1.16
CA GLY A 5 3.69 -16.24 -1.23
C GLY A 5 4.19 -15.78 0.13
N CYS A 6 5.26 -15.06 0.13
CA CYS A 6 5.85 -14.49 1.34
C CYS A 6 6.31 -13.04 1.10
N HIS A 7 6.79 -12.40 2.16
CA HIS A 7 7.42 -11.08 2.05
C HIS A 7 8.84 -11.22 1.50
N LEU A 8 9.14 -10.52 0.40
CA LEU A 8 10.44 -10.51 -0.25
C LEU A 8 11.13 -9.14 -0.13
N SER A 9 12.45 -9.15 -0.22
CA SER A 9 13.24 -7.93 -0.16
C SER A 9 13.37 -7.27 -1.54
N SER A 10 12.95 -6.02 -1.67
CA SER A 10 13.12 -5.19 -2.87
C SER A 10 14.57 -4.67 -3.07
N ALA A 11 15.51 -5.07 -2.22
CA ALA A 11 16.89 -4.55 -2.25
C ALA A 11 17.61 -4.79 -3.57
N LYS A 12 17.31 -5.90 -4.26
CA LYS A 12 17.95 -6.32 -5.54
C LYS A 12 17.08 -6.01 -6.77
N GLY A 13 15.95 -5.31 -6.61
CA GLY A 13 15.02 -4.97 -7.68
C GLY A 13 13.84 -5.93 -7.83
N TYR A 14 12.94 -5.57 -8.76
CA TYR A 14 11.66 -6.27 -8.95
C TYR A 14 11.83 -7.62 -9.64
N LEU A 15 12.67 -7.68 -10.68
CA LEU A 15 12.94 -8.94 -11.39
C LEU A 15 13.59 -9.98 -10.46
N ALA A 16 14.47 -9.53 -9.55
CA ALA A 16 15.07 -10.41 -8.57
C ALA A 16 14.04 -10.97 -7.58
N MET A 17 13.07 -10.17 -7.13
CA MET A 17 11.93 -10.65 -6.30
C MET A 17 11.10 -11.67 -7.06
N GLY A 18 10.75 -11.40 -8.33
CA GLY A 18 10.00 -12.33 -9.15
C GLY A 18 10.68 -13.69 -9.30
N ARG A 19 11.98 -13.69 -9.59
CA ARG A 19 12.77 -14.92 -9.67
C ARG A 19 12.84 -15.68 -8.36
N GLU A 20 12.99 -14.96 -7.24
CA GLU A 20 12.99 -15.60 -5.92
C GLU A 20 11.61 -16.19 -5.59
N ALA A 21 10.52 -15.51 -5.91
CA ALA A 21 9.16 -16.03 -5.76
C ALA A 21 9.00 -17.37 -6.51
N VAL A 22 9.34 -17.43 -7.78
CA VAL A 22 9.27 -18.66 -8.58
C VAL A 22 10.14 -19.75 -7.98
N LYS A 23 11.37 -19.45 -7.59
CA LYS A 23 12.33 -20.39 -6.99
C LYS A 23 11.78 -21.09 -5.74
N ILE A 24 11.01 -20.37 -4.91
CA ILE A 24 10.40 -20.93 -3.70
C ILE A 24 9.00 -21.52 -3.94
N GLY A 25 8.53 -21.57 -5.18
CA GLY A 25 7.21 -22.09 -5.55
C GLY A 25 6.05 -21.16 -5.21
N ALA A 26 6.31 -19.88 -4.96
CA ALA A 26 5.28 -18.86 -4.74
C ALA A 26 4.68 -18.40 -6.07
N ASN A 27 3.39 -18.01 -6.05
CA ASN A 27 2.69 -17.43 -7.20
C ASN A 27 2.19 -15.99 -6.94
N THR A 28 2.62 -15.41 -5.85
CA THR A 28 2.48 -14.01 -5.43
C THR A 28 3.54 -13.69 -4.40
N PHE A 29 3.72 -12.41 -4.06
CA PHE A 29 4.57 -12.00 -2.93
C PHE A 29 4.19 -10.60 -2.44
N GLN A 30 4.65 -10.28 -1.24
CA GLN A 30 4.58 -8.94 -0.67
C GLN A 30 5.97 -8.34 -0.59
N PHE A 31 6.06 -7.01 -0.68
CA PHE A 31 7.30 -6.27 -0.50
C PHE A 31 7.03 -4.88 0.08
N PHE A 32 8.06 -4.23 0.63
CA PHE A 32 7.99 -2.81 0.99
C PHE A 32 8.42 -1.93 -0.18
N THR A 33 7.65 -0.87 -0.46
CA THR A 33 7.95 0.14 -1.48
C THR A 33 9.27 0.87 -1.21
N ARG A 34 9.58 1.04 0.09
CA ARG A 34 10.78 1.70 0.63
C ARG A 34 11.15 1.09 1.98
N ASN A 35 12.14 1.67 2.68
CA ASN A 35 12.46 1.22 4.03
C ASN A 35 11.19 1.25 4.92
N PRO A 36 10.79 0.13 5.56
CA PRO A 36 9.57 0.05 6.38
C PRO A 36 9.57 0.99 7.59
N ARG A 37 10.73 1.50 8.00
CA ARG A 37 10.87 2.50 9.06
C ARG A 37 10.83 3.94 8.55
N GLY A 38 10.45 4.13 7.29
CA GLY A 38 10.42 5.42 6.60
C GLY A 38 11.73 5.73 5.86
N GLY A 39 11.73 6.85 5.18
CA GLY A 39 12.87 7.34 4.41
C GLY A 39 12.58 7.46 2.91
N LYS A 40 13.56 7.96 2.18
CA LYS A 40 13.46 8.15 0.73
C LYS A 40 13.41 6.80 0.01
N ALA A 41 12.56 6.69 -0.99
CA ALA A 41 12.58 5.58 -1.91
C ALA A 41 13.88 5.61 -2.75
N LYS A 42 14.33 4.43 -3.19
CA LYS A 42 15.42 4.34 -4.17
C LYS A 42 14.98 4.96 -5.50
N PRO A 43 15.90 5.46 -6.34
CA PRO A 43 15.57 5.83 -7.71
C PRO A 43 14.84 4.70 -8.43
N LEU A 44 13.86 5.04 -9.28
CA LEU A 44 13.19 4.05 -10.11
C LEU A 44 14.18 3.46 -11.12
N ASN A 45 14.13 2.16 -11.27
CA ASN A 45 14.79 1.45 -12.36
C ASN A 45 13.69 0.91 -13.29
N LEU A 46 13.33 1.70 -14.30
CA LEU A 46 12.25 1.36 -15.24
C LEU A 46 12.58 0.12 -16.07
N GLU A 47 13.84 -0.12 -16.38
CA GLU A 47 14.29 -1.29 -17.10
C GLU A 47 14.04 -2.57 -16.28
N ASP A 48 14.41 -2.57 -14.99
CA ASP A 48 14.13 -3.69 -14.07
C ASP A 48 12.63 -3.93 -13.89
N MET A 49 11.83 -2.85 -13.78
CA MET A 49 10.37 -2.94 -13.65
C MET A 49 9.72 -3.52 -14.91
N THR A 50 10.17 -3.09 -16.10
CA THR A 50 9.71 -3.64 -17.38
C THR A 50 10.08 -5.11 -17.53
N ALA A 51 11.32 -5.46 -17.21
CA ALA A 51 11.79 -6.85 -17.24
C ALA A 51 11.00 -7.73 -16.24
N TYR A 52 10.69 -7.20 -15.07
CA TYR A 52 9.80 -7.87 -14.12
C TYR A 52 8.39 -8.07 -14.70
N GLY A 53 7.80 -7.05 -15.34
CA GLY A 53 6.46 -7.13 -15.92
C GLY A 53 6.32 -8.27 -16.92
N SER A 54 7.27 -8.40 -17.85
CA SER A 54 7.32 -9.50 -18.81
C SER A 54 7.48 -10.86 -18.11
N PHE A 55 8.43 -10.97 -17.18
CA PHE A 55 8.66 -12.18 -16.40
C PHE A 55 7.44 -12.58 -15.58
N ALA A 56 6.80 -11.62 -14.91
CA ALA A 56 5.62 -11.87 -14.08
C ALA A 56 4.41 -12.36 -14.91
N GLN A 57 4.25 -11.83 -16.12
CA GLN A 57 3.22 -12.29 -17.05
C GLN A 57 3.44 -13.75 -17.46
N GLU A 58 4.68 -14.11 -17.82
CA GLU A 58 5.04 -15.49 -18.19
C GLU A 58 4.84 -16.48 -17.03
N GLN A 59 5.15 -16.06 -15.80
CA GLN A 59 5.10 -16.90 -14.61
C GLN A 59 3.77 -16.85 -13.84
N GLY A 60 2.84 -15.99 -14.22
CA GLY A 60 1.54 -15.83 -13.54
C GLY A 60 1.67 -15.25 -12.12
N LEU A 61 2.65 -14.36 -11.88
CA LEU A 61 2.96 -13.76 -10.59
C LEU A 61 2.08 -12.55 -10.21
N PHE A 62 0.87 -12.46 -10.69
CA PHE A 62 -0.06 -11.37 -10.34
C PHE A 62 -1.29 -11.89 -9.59
N PRO A 63 -1.91 -11.04 -8.75
CA PRO A 63 -1.41 -9.74 -8.25
C PRO A 63 -0.25 -9.90 -7.27
N ILE A 64 0.56 -8.85 -7.11
CA ILE A 64 1.55 -8.74 -6.03
C ILE A 64 1.15 -7.60 -5.09
N LEU A 65 1.65 -7.62 -3.86
CA LEU A 65 1.25 -6.71 -2.80
C LEU A 65 2.44 -5.82 -2.37
N ALA A 66 2.33 -4.53 -2.63
CA ALA A 66 3.22 -3.52 -2.07
C ALA A 66 2.69 -3.10 -0.69
N HIS A 67 3.56 -2.96 0.30
CA HIS A 67 3.18 -2.50 1.63
C HIS A 67 3.81 -1.15 1.94
N ALA A 68 3.00 -0.22 2.44
CA ALA A 68 3.44 1.07 2.92
C ALA A 68 4.39 0.96 4.12
N PRO A 69 5.27 1.95 4.36
CA PRO A 69 6.06 2.01 5.59
C PRO A 69 5.17 2.06 6.84
N TYR A 70 5.59 1.40 7.92
CA TYR A 70 4.86 1.38 9.20
C TYR A 70 4.77 2.74 9.89
N THR A 71 5.62 3.69 9.50
CA THR A 71 5.68 5.02 10.10
C THR A 71 4.62 5.97 9.60
N LEU A 72 3.87 5.59 8.56
CA LEU A 72 2.80 6.41 8.02
C LEU A 72 1.58 6.39 8.95
N ASN A 73 1.06 7.57 9.24
CA ASN A 73 -0.15 7.73 10.03
C ASN A 73 -1.07 8.81 9.41
N PRO A 74 -1.93 8.41 8.45
CA PRO A 74 -2.85 9.32 7.77
C PRO A 74 -3.80 10.07 8.71
N CYS A 75 -4.09 9.53 9.89
CA CYS A 75 -4.98 10.16 10.87
C CYS A 75 -4.27 10.78 12.08
N ALA A 76 -2.97 11.03 11.99
CA ALA A 76 -2.22 11.68 13.06
C ALA A 76 -2.81 13.05 13.47
N ALA A 77 -2.62 13.43 14.74
CA ALA A 77 -2.97 14.78 15.22
C ALA A 77 -2.09 15.85 14.56
N ASP A 78 -0.81 15.55 14.43
CA ASP A 78 0.18 16.42 13.80
C ASP A 78 -0.01 16.47 12.29
N GLU A 79 -0.16 17.67 11.76
CA GLU A 79 -0.34 17.92 10.34
C GLU A 79 0.88 17.55 9.50
N ASN A 80 2.09 17.74 10.02
CA ASN A 80 3.31 17.37 9.32
C ASN A 80 3.39 15.87 9.11
N LEU A 81 2.94 15.07 10.08
CA LEU A 81 2.87 13.61 9.94
C LEU A 81 1.83 13.20 8.88
N ARG A 82 0.68 13.88 8.83
CA ARG A 82 -0.33 13.61 7.78
C ARG A 82 0.18 14.01 6.40
N THR A 83 0.82 15.17 6.28
CA THR A 83 1.43 15.63 5.02
C THR A 83 2.51 14.65 4.55
N PHE A 84 3.40 14.24 5.44
CA PHE A 84 4.42 13.24 5.12
C PHE A 84 3.80 11.91 4.66
N ALA A 85 2.73 11.44 5.31
CA ALA A 85 2.03 10.24 4.90
C ALA A 85 1.42 10.42 3.49
N ARG A 86 0.81 11.57 3.22
CA ARG A 86 0.20 11.90 1.92
C ARG A 86 1.21 11.91 0.79
N GLU A 87 2.30 12.63 0.96
CA GLU A 87 3.37 12.73 -0.04
C GLU A 87 4.02 11.36 -0.29
N THR A 88 4.26 10.59 0.77
CA THR A 88 4.87 9.28 0.67
C THR A 88 3.97 8.29 -0.06
N MET A 89 2.67 8.23 0.29
CA MET A 89 1.73 7.32 -0.36
C MET A 89 1.47 7.72 -1.82
N ALA A 90 1.39 9.01 -2.11
CA ALA A 90 1.25 9.49 -3.50
C ALA A 90 2.47 9.12 -4.35
N ASP A 91 3.70 9.26 -3.83
CA ASP A 91 4.92 8.82 -4.52
C ASP A 91 4.95 7.30 -4.70
N ASP A 92 4.54 6.53 -3.68
CA ASP A 92 4.47 5.07 -3.79
C ASP A 92 3.48 4.64 -4.88
N LEU A 93 2.28 5.21 -4.90
CA LEU A 93 1.27 4.91 -5.92
C LEU A 93 1.77 5.25 -7.32
N ALA A 94 2.35 6.44 -7.52
CA ALA A 94 2.93 6.82 -8.81
C ALA A 94 4.01 5.83 -9.30
N ARG A 95 4.82 5.29 -8.39
CA ARG A 95 5.81 4.27 -8.69
C ARG A 95 5.19 2.94 -9.08
N LEU A 96 4.11 2.54 -8.40
CA LEU A 96 3.43 1.27 -8.65
C LEU A 96 2.69 1.23 -9.98
N GLU A 97 2.33 2.39 -10.54
CA GLU A 97 1.74 2.46 -11.90
C GLU A 97 2.68 1.92 -13.00
N HIS A 98 3.98 1.77 -12.71
CA HIS A 98 4.92 1.06 -13.59
C HIS A 98 4.84 -0.48 -13.47
N ILE A 99 4.00 -1.00 -12.55
CA ILE A 99 3.78 -2.44 -12.34
C ILE A 99 2.27 -2.72 -12.35
N PRO A 100 1.64 -2.78 -13.51
CA PRO A 100 0.19 -2.99 -13.62
C PRO A 100 -0.28 -4.23 -12.86
N GLY A 101 -1.42 -4.11 -12.16
CA GLY A 101 -1.99 -5.19 -11.35
C GLY A 101 -1.35 -5.35 -9.96
N CYS A 102 -0.55 -4.39 -9.52
CA CYS A 102 -0.07 -4.31 -8.13
C CYS A 102 -1.19 -3.84 -7.21
N MET A 103 -1.19 -4.32 -5.97
CA MET A 103 -2.02 -3.82 -4.87
C MET A 103 -1.12 -3.07 -3.88
N TYR A 104 -1.67 -2.07 -3.21
CA TYR A 104 -0.94 -1.27 -2.22
C TYR A 104 -1.67 -1.29 -0.88
N ASN A 105 -1.08 -1.94 0.12
CA ASN A 105 -1.63 -2.08 1.46
C ASN A 105 -1.04 -1.05 2.42
N PHE A 106 -1.86 -0.46 3.27
CA PHE A 106 -1.39 0.45 4.31
C PHE A 106 -2.20 0.32 5.61
N HIS A 107 -1.57 0.63 6.73
CA HIS A 107 -2.24 0.75 8.02
C HIS A 107 -3.06 2.05 8.05
N PRO A 108 -4.37 2.02 8.35
CA PRO A 108 -5.18 3.23 8.49
C PRO A 108 -4.62 4.23 9.52
N GLY A 109 -3.87 3.74 10.51
CA GLY A 109 -3.15 4.55 11.48
C GLY A 109 -3.83 4.64 12.84
N SER A 110 -3.39 5.62 13.63
CA SER A 110 -3.85 5.83 15.00
C SER A 110 -4.31 7.27 15.21
N HIS A 111 -5.52 7.45 15.75
CA HIS A 111 -6.12 8.77 15.97
C HIS A 111 -5.55 9.54 17.18
N VAL A 112 -4.70 8.92 17.99
CA VAL A 112 -3.97 9.52 19.11
C VAL A 112 -4.84 10.49 19.95
N LYS A 113 -5.82 9.95 20.70
CA LYS A 113 -6.77 10.67 21.58
C LYS A 113 -7.74 11.66 20.90
N GLN A 114 -7.77 11.77 19.57
CA GLN A 114 -8.72 12.64 18.85
C GLN A 114 -10.10 12.04 18.66
N GLY A 115 -10.27 10.76 18.97
CA GLY A 115 -11.48 9.99 18.73
C GLY A 115 -11.48 9.28 17.36
N VAL A 116 -12.14 8.13 17.32
CA VAL A 116 -12.20 7.26 16.14
C VAL A 116 -12.86 7.98 14.95
N GLU A 117 -13.88 8.77 15.18
CA GLU A 117 -14.61 9.50 14.15
C GLU A 117 -13.73 10.52 13.42
N THR A 118 -12.90 11.27 14.18
CA THR A 118 -11.88 12.17 13.62
C THR A 118 -10.84 11.39 12.83
N GLY A 119 -10.44 10.22 13.33
CA GLY A 119 -9.50 9.34 12.63
C GLY A 119 -10.04 8.88 11.28
N ILE A 120 -11.27 8.40 11.24
CA ILE A 120 -11.98 7.97 10.02
C ILE A 120 -12.08 9.13 9.01
N ALA A 121 -12.50 10.31 9.46
CA ALA A 121 -12.61 11.48 8.59
C ALA A 121 -11.27 11.85 7.94
N ARG A 122 -10.18 11.87 8.72
CA ARG A 122 -8.84 12.19 8.22
C ARG A 122 -8.29 11.14 7.26
N ILE A 123 -8.55 9.86 7.50
CA ILE A 123 -8.16 8.80 6.57
C ILE A 123 -8.89 8.96 5.23
N ALA A 124 -10.19 9.22 5.27
CA ALA A 124 -10.97 9.45 4.05
C ALA A 124 -10.51 10.71 3.29
N GLU A 125 -10.25 11.82 3.99
CA GLU A 125 -9.67 13.04 3.41
C GLU A 125 -8.31 12.75 2.75
N HIS A 126 -7.45 12.00 3.43
CA HIS A 126 -6.16 11.59 2.90
C HIS A 126 -6.30 10.77 1.61
N LEU A 127 -7.18 9.78 1.59
CA LEU A 127 -7.45 8.95 0.41
C LEU A 127 -8.03 9.77 -0.74
N ASN A 128 -9.00 10.65 -0.48
CA ASN A 128 -9.55 11.55 -1.49
C ASN A 128 -8.50 12.50 -2.10
N ALA A 129 -7.44 12.81 -1.36
CA ALA A 129 -6.36 13.66 -1.84
C ALA A 129 -5.33 12.95 -2.73
N ILE A 130 -5.20 11.62 -2.63
CA ILE A 130 -4.16 10.85 -3.35
C ILE A 130 -4.72 9.92 -4.44
N LEU A 131 -5.99 9.51 -4.33
CA LEU A 131 -6.61 8.67 -5.35
C LEU A 131 -6.94 9.49 -6.59
N THR A 132 -6.73 8.87 -7.76
CA THR A 132 -7.11 9.47 -9.05
C THR A 132 -7.93 8.50 -9.87
N PRO A 133 -8.81 8.97 -10.76
CA PRO A 133 -9.59 8.09 -11.63
C PRO A 133 -8.75 7.16 -12.52
N THR A 134 -7.54 7.60 -12.86
CA THR A 134 -6.61 6.87 -13.74
C THR A 134 -5.74 5.86 -13.01
N LEU A 135 -5.79 5.84 -11.66
CA LEU A 135 -5.00 4.90 -10.86
C LEU A 135 -5.37 3.44 -11.20
N SER A 136 -4.39 2.64 -11.57
CA SER A 136 -4.56 1.20 -11.85
C SER A 136 -4.32 0.33 -10.61
N THR A 137 -3.58 0.84 -9.64
CA THR A 137 -3.27 0.17 -8.37
C THR A 137 -4.48 0.17 -7.45
N THR A 138 -4.89 -1.01 -6.94
CA THR A 138 -5.90 -1.11 -5.89
C THR A 138 -5.27 -0.81 -4.53
N VAL A 139 -5.85 0.13 -3.78
CA VAL A 139 -5.37 0.50 -2.44
C VAL A 139 -6.14 -0.28 -1.38
N LEU A 140 -5.43 -0.97 -0.51
CA LEU A 140 -6.02 -1.86 0.49
C LEU A 140 -5.93 -1.23 1.89
N LEU A 141 -7.07 -1.22 2.59
CA LEU A 141 -7.17 -0.86 4.00
C LEU A 141 -6.90 -2.09 4.87
N GLU A 142 -5.75 -2.13 5.55
CA GLU A 142 -5.44 -3.23 6.44
C GLU A 142 -6.35 -3.24 7.67
N THR A 143 -6.86 -4.43 8.04
CA THR A 143 -7.57 -4.60 9.31
C THR A 143 -6.60 -4.52 10.47
N MET A 144 -6.85 -3.60 11.41
CA MET A 144 -5.97 -3.37 12.56
C MET A 144 -6.40 -4.20 13.78
N ALA A 145 -5.43 -4.55 14.61
CA ALA A 145 -5.68 -5.31 15.84
C ALA A 145 -6.48 -4.54 16.92
N GLY A 146 -6.63 -3.21 16.75
CA GLY A 146 -7.33 -2.34 17.71
C GLY A 146 -6.49 -1.98 18.92
N LYS A 147 -5.16 -2.05 18.79
CA LYS A 147 -4.26 -1.69 19.87
C LYS A 147 -4.24 -0.17 20.08
N GLY A 148 -4.50 0.26 21.30
CA GLY A 148 -4.48 1.68 21.66
C GLY A 148 -5.55 2.48 20.92
N SER A 149 -5.14 3.37 20.01
CA SER A 149 -6.01 4.27 19.23
C SER A 149 -6.00 3.97 17.72
N GLU A 150 -5.70 2.72 17.35
CA GLU A 150 -5.75 2.28 15.95
C GLU A 150 -7.17 2.41 15.40
N VAL A 151 -7.25 2.79 14.11
CA VAL A 151 -8.49 2.86 13.33
C VAL A 151 -8.51 1.70 12.33
N GLY A 152 -9.70 1.20 11.98
CA GLY A 152 -9.84 0.02 11.10
C GLY A 152 -9.79 -1.31 11.87
N ARG A 153 -10.06 -1.30 13.16
CA ARG A 153 -10.09 -2.49 14.06
C ARG A 153 -11.30 -3.40 13.88
N ASN A 154 -12.27 -2.96 13.11
CA ASN A 154 -13.48 -3.72 12.79
C ASN A 154 -14.05 -3.29 11.42
N PHE A 155 -14.95 -4.11 10.88
CA PHE A 155 -15.54 -3.84 9.56
C PHE A 155 -16.40 -2.58 9.52
N GLN A 156 -16.97 -2.15 10.63
CA GLN A 156 -17.77 -0.92 10.71
C GLN A 156 -16.90 0.32 10.51
N GLU A 157 -15.72 0.35 11.11
CA GLU A 157 -14.75 1.44 10.93
C GLU A 157 -14.20 1.47 9.50
N LEU A 158 -13.85 0.31 8.92
CA LEU A 158 -13.42 0.20 7.53
C LEU A 158 -14.53 0.66 6.58
N ARG A 159 -15.77 0.21 6.79
CA ARG A 159 -16.92 0.63 6.00
C ARG A 159 -17.14 2.14 6.10
N ALA A 160 -17.02 2.72 7.28
CA ALA A 160 -17.18 4.17 7.49
C ALA A 160 -16.10 5.00 6.78
N ILE A 161 -14.90 4.46 6.58
CA ILE A 161 -13.86 5.07 5.73
C ILE A 161 -14.28 4.97 4.27
N LEU A 162 -14.63 3.78 3.78
CA LEU A 162 -15.03 3.54 2.39
C LEU A 162 -16.19 4.44 1.95
N ASP A 163 -17.20 4.61 2.80
CA ASP A 163 -18.39 5.42 2.52
C ASP A 163 -18.08 6.92 2.36
N ARG A 164 -16.90 7.38 2.78
CA ARG A 164 -16.44 8.78 2.69
C ARG A 164 -15.42 9.02 1.59
N VAL A 165 -14.99 7.96 0.90
CA VAL A 165 -14.02 8.06 -0.19
C VAL A 165 -14.77 8.14 -1.52
N GLU A 166 -14.50 9.21 -2.30
CA GLU A 166 -15.16 9.48 -3.57
C GLU A 166 -14.85 8.40 -4.61
N LEU A 167 -13.61 7.94 -4.68
CA LEU A 167 -13.13 6.89 -5.58
C LEU A 167 -13.02 5.55 -4.83
N SER A 168 -14.09 5.14 -4.16
CA SER A 168 -14.11 3.90 -3.37
C SER A 168 -13.95 2.62 -4.20
N ASP A 169 -14.18 2.68 -5.52
CA ASP A 169 -13.88 1.61 -6.47
C ASP A 169 -12.37 1.33 -6.61
N LYS A 170 -11.50 2.26 -6.18
CA LYS A 170 -10.04 2.08 -6.11
C LYS A 170 -9.58 1.40 -4.82
N LEU A 171 -10.49 1.15 -3.88
CA LEU A 171 -10.20 0.57 -2.57
C LEU A 171 -10.61 -0.91 -2.48
N GLY A 172 -9.91 -1.64 -1.60
CA GLY A 172 -10.20 -3.02 -1.26
C GLY A 172 -9.97 -3.33 0.22
#